data_c8b9bf6438f7394d3d824b916d25b629
#
_entry.id   c8b9bf6438f7394d3d824b916d25b629
#
_cell.length_a   1.000
_cell.length_b   1.000
_cell.length_c   1.000
_cell.angle_alpha   90.00
_cell.angle_beta   90.00
_cell.angle_gamma   90.00
#
_symmetry.space_group_name_H-M   'P 1'
#
loop_
_entity.id
_entity.type
_entity.pdbx_description
1 polymer ?
#
loop_
_entity_poly.entity_id
_entity_poly.type
_entity_poly.pdbx_seq_one_letter_code
_entity_poly.pdbx_strand_id
1 'polypeptide(L)'
;MILRPAPHLSESDPSESPQSVIDRVNEWETFIRLHAPELLTQSEFQDWSIEVSAVPRLYAGSLSLEIDFDKNMRDYARKSKGKKEVFARALGAKQSGTRVLDLSMGLGIDAVFARSLGFEVTGLERNPVMYLLLNQAIHQTQREDLQGMKVLFGDIRTLVESGNLNLDQFEILYFDPMYPEVKNKSALPRKEMQIFRALIGGDGDSREVLQFVRSHFSGRIVVKRPLKAEDLGENPIHRFLGTTVRYDLYRGGI
;
A
#
# COMPACT_ATOMS: atom_id res chain seq x y z
N MET A 1 -10.00 13.16 -13.72
CA MET A 1 -9.00 13.55 -12.69
C MET A 1 -8.09 14.65 -13.23
N ILE A 2 -7.80 15.65 -12.44
CA ILE A 2 -6.96 16.79 -12.82
C ILE A 2 -5.75 16.83 -11.90
N LEU A 3 -4.53 17.00 -12.45
CA LEU A 3 -3.33 17.25 -11.67
C LEU A 3 -3.01 18.76 -11.72
N ARG A 4 -2.66 19.33 -10.57
CA ARG A 4 -2.30 20.76 -10.46
C ARG A 4 -1.25 20.98 -9.38
N PRO A 5 -0.42 22.02 -9.50
CA PRO A 5 0.40 22.48 -8.39
C PRO A 5 -0.49 22.88 -7.21
N ALA A 6 0.00 22.65 -5.98
CA ALA A 6 -0.70 23.16 -4.80
C ALA A 6 -0.72 24.71 -4.82
N PRO A 7 -1.84 25.36 -4.42
CA PRO A 7 -2.03 26.81 -4.57
C PRO A 7 -1.08 27.66 -3.71
N HIS A 8 -0.42 27.09 -2.69
CA HIS A 8 0.44 27.80 -1.74
C HIS A 8 1.90 27.32 -1.79
N LEU A 9 2.43 27.08 -3.01
CA LEU A 9 3.81 26.60 -3.20
C LEU A 9 4.91 27.50 -2.59
N SER A 10 4.61 28.78 -2.37
CA SER A 10 5.58 29.75 -1.80
C SER A 10 5.67 29.73 -0.27
N GLU A 11 4.72 29.10 0.43
CA GLU A 11 4.62 29.19 1.89
C GLU A 11 4.87 27.86 2.62
N SER A 12 4.73 26.70 1.94
CA SER A 12 4.71 25.40 2.61
C SER A 12 6.05 24.64 2.66
N ASP A 13 6.93 24.88 1.69
CA ASP A 13 8.28 24.30 1.69
C ASP A 13 9.26 25.18 0.89
N PRO A 14 10.14 25.93 1.56
CA PRO A 14 11.12 26.79 0.90
C PRO A 14 12.19 25.99 0.11
N SER A 15 12.25 24.69 0.24
CA SER A 15 13.18 23.83 -0.51
C SER A 15 12.69 23.45 -1.91
N GLU A 16 11.39 23.61 -2.22
CA GLU A 16 10.83 23.30 -3.54
C GLU A 16 10.69 24.56 -4.41
N SER A 17 11.28 24.51 -5.60
CA SER A 17 11.05 25.56 -6.60
C SER A 17 9.71 25.36 -7.30
N PRO A 18 9.00 26.44 -7.71
CA PRO A 18 7.77 26.31 -8.51
C PRO A 18 7.96 25.46 -9.78
N GLN A 19 9.14 25.56 -10.41
CA GLN A 19 9.44 24.78 -11.61
C GLN A 19 9.53 23.28 -11.31
N SER A 20 10.15 22.87 -10.21
CA SER A 20 10.25 21.44 -9.84
C SER A 20 8.90 20.79 -9.58
N VAL A 21 7.94 21.56 -9.08
CA VAL A 21 6.57 21.07 -8.89
C VAL A 21 5.82 20.96 -10.21
N ILE A 22 5.99 21.93 -11.13
CA ILE A 22 5.39 21.86 -12.47
C ILE A 22 5.95 20.65 -13.23
N ASP A 23 7.25 20.39 -13.15
CA ASP A 23 7.89 19.25 -13.80
C ASP A 23 7.32 17.93 -13.23
N ARG A 24 7.13 17.84 -11.92
CA ARG A 24 6.49 16.68 -11.27
C ARG A 24 5.03 16.51 -11.68
N VAL A 25 4.25 17.57 -11.82
CA VAL A 25 2.87 17.49 -12.35
C VAL A 25 2.87 16.85 -13.73
N ASN A 26 3.74 17.31 -14.63
CA ASN A 26 3.84 16.80 -15.99
C ASN A 26 4.30 15.32 -16.02
N GLU A 27 5.27 14.96 -15.18
CA GLU A 27 5.74 13.58 -15.03
C GLU A 27 4.63 12.66 -14.52
N TRP A 28 3.90 13.07 -13.49
CA TRP A 28 2.82 12.28 -12.92
C TRP A 28 1.64 12.14 -13.89
N GLU A 29 1.28 13.21 -14.61
CA GLU A 29 0.23 13.13 -15.63
C GLU A 29 0.62 12.16 -16.74
N THR A 30 1.88 12.21 -17.19
CA THR A 30 2.42 11.30 -18.20
C THR A 30 2.38 9.86 -17.71
N PHE A 31 2.79 9.62 -16.47
CA PHE A 31 2.77 8.29 -15.86
C PHE A 31 1.34 7.73 -15.75
N ILE A 32 0.39 8.52 -15.25
CA ILE A 32 -1.01 8.10 -15.14
C ILE A 32 -1.61 7.84 -16.55
N ARG A 33 -1.31 8.70 -17.52
CA ARG A 33 -1.77 8.54 -18.90
C ARG A 33 -1.28 7.25 -19.54
N LEU A 34 -0.07 6.82 -19.19
CA LEU A 34 0.52 5.60 -19.69
C LEU A 34 -0.07 4.34 -19.05
N HIS A 35 -0.35 4.38 -17.75
CA HIS A 35 -0.68 3.19 -16.97
C HIS A 35 -2.16 3.04 -16.61
N ALA A 36 -2.92 4.14 -16.60
CA ALA A 36 -4.35 4.14 -16.29
C ALA A 36 -5.05 5.37 -16.94
N PRO A 37 -5.06 5.47 -18.29
CA PRO A 37 -5.65 6.62 -18.99
C PRO A 37 -7.13 6.85 -18.65
N GLU A 38 -7.84 5.81 -18.24
CA GLU A 38 -9.24 5.88 -17.78
C GLU A 38 -9.41 6.81 -16.60
N LEU A 39 -8.47 6.91 -15.68
CA LEU A 39 -8.52 7.83 -14.53
C LEU A 39 -8.56 9.31 -14.97
N LEU A 40 -8.05 9.62 -16.16
CA LEU A 40 -8.06 10.97 -16.71
C LEU A 40 -9.29 11.27 -17.56
N THR A 41 -9.99 10.25 -18.04
CA THR A 41 -11.06 10.38 -19.07
C THR A 41 -12.44 9.97 -18.58
N GLN A 42 -12.57 9.04 -17.64
CA GLN A 42 -13.86 8.56 -17.16
C GLN A 42 -14.60 9.63 -16.32
N SER A 43 -15.92 9.70 -16.49
CA SER A 43 -16.76 10.69 -15.81
C SER A 43 -16.77 10.57 -14.29
N GLU A 44 -16.58 9.38 -13.76
CA GLU A 44 -16.53 9.13 -12.31
C GLU A 44 -15.34 9.80 -11.61
N PHE A 45 -14.26 10.12 -12.36
CA PHE A 45 -13.09 10.81 -11.85
C PHE A 45 -13.00 12.28 -12.26
N GLN A 46 -14.05 12.86 -12.86
CA GLN A 46 -14.02 14.27 -13.32
C GLN A 46 -13.82 15.26 -12.17
N ASP A 47 -14.42 14.98 -11.01
CA ASP A 47 -14.32 15.83 -9.81
C ASP A 47 -13.11 15.46 -8.92
N TRP A 48 -12.24 14.59 -9.40
CA TRP A 48 -11.03 14.22 -8.68
C TRP A 48 -9.86 15.07 -9.10
N SER A 49 -9.03 15.44 -8.14
CA SER A 49 -7.79 16.18 -8.43
C SER A 49 -6.65 15.77 -7.50
N ILE A 50 -5.42 15.87 -8.01
CA ILE A 50 -4.22 15.71 -7.20
C ILE A 50 -3.55 17.07 -7.12
N GLU A 51 -3.39 17.59 -5.91
CA GLU A 51 -2.50 18.72 -5.63
C GLU A 51 -1.10 18.17 -5.39
N VAL A 52 -0.20 18.49 -6.32
CA VAL A 52 1.19 18.04 -6.28
C VAL A 52 2.01 19.03 -5.50
N SER A 53 2.66 18.55 -4.44
CA SER A 53 3.54 19.30 -3.53
C SER A 53 4.55 18.33 -2.92
N ALA A 54 5.32 18.77 -1.93
CA ALA A 54 6.17 17.87 -1.13
C ALA A 54 5.34 16.74 -0.49
N VAL A 55 4.16 17.08 0.07
CA VAL A 55 3.18 16.08 0.55
C VAL A 55 1.91 16.19 -0.30
N PRO A 56 1.81 15.41 -1.39
CA PRO A 56 0.70 15.53 -2.33
C PRO A 56 -0.61 15.06 -1.73
N ARG A 57 -1.71 15.64 -2.21
CA ARG A 57 -3.05 15.37 -1.72
C ARG A 57 -4.01 15.04 -2.86
N LEU A 58 -4.64 13.89 -2.76
CA LEU A 58 -5.72 13.48 -3.67
C LEU A 58 -7.06 13.95 -3.10
N TYR A 59 -7.87 14.59 -3.93
CA TYR A 59 -9.23 15.01 -3.62
C TYR A 59 -10.25 14.23 -4.44
N ALA A 60 -11.37 13.90 -3.81
CA ALA A 60 -12.55 13.31 -4.41
C ALA A 60 -13.79 14.02 -3.85
N GLY A 61 -14.28 15.06 -4.54
CA GLY A 61 -15.29 15.96 -4.02
C GLY A 61 -14.85 16.65 -2.71
N SER A 62 -15.58 16.42 -1.62
CA SER A 62 -15.25 16.95 -0.29
C SER A 62 -14.28 16.10 0.53
N LEU A 63 -13.91 14.94 0.01
CA LEU A 63 -12.97 14.03 0.67
C LEU A 63 -11.54 14.30 0.21
N SER A 64 -10.57 14.03 1.08
CA SER A 64 -9.15 14.10 0.72
C SER A 64 -8.35 12.94 1.31
N LEU A 65 -7.31 12.54 0.59
CA LEU A 65 -6.35 11.52 0.97
C LEU A 65 -4.94 12.10 0.87
N GLU A 66 -4.19 11.98 1.95
CA GLU A 66 -2.78 12.35 2.06
C GLU A 66 -2.02 11.18 2.69
N ILE A 67 -0.89 10.83 2.14
CA ILE A 67 0.03 9.87 2.76
C ILE A 67 1.19 10.67 3.35
N ASP A 68 1.21 10.78 4.68
CA ASP A 68 2.25 11.47 5.44
C ASP A 68 2.68 10.55 6.59
N PHE A 69 3.84 9.92 6.43
CA PHE A 69 4.36 8.97 7.43
C PHE A 69 4.87 9.65 8.69
N ASP A 70 5.15 10.94 8.66
CA ASP A 70 5.63 11.69 9.83
C ASP A 70 4.48 12.12 10.74
N LYS A 71 3.32 12.47 10.17
CA LYS A 71 2.11 12.88 10.93
C LYS A 71 1.26 11.72 11.41
N ASN A 72 0.92 10.80 10.51
CA ASN A 72 -0.19 9.88 10.71
C ASN A 72 0.14 8.67 11.59
N MET A 73 1.43 8.35 11.76
CA MET A 73 1.85 7.11 12.43
C MET A 73 1.91 7.17 13.96
N ARG A 74 2.02 8.34 14.56
CA ARG A 74 2.02 8.48 16.03
C ARG A 74 0.72 7.96 16.65
N ASP A 75 -0.40 8.26 16.01
CA ASP A 75 -1.73 7.81 16.43
C ASP A 75 -1.96 6.32 16.19
N TYR A 76 -1.43 5.79 15.09
CA TYR A 76 -1.53 4.37 14.76
C TYR A 76 -0.68 3.51 15.72
N ALA A 77 0.52 3.93 16.02
CA ALA A 77 1.40 3.25 16.98
C ALA A 77 0.78 3.13 18.38
N ARG A 78 0.06 4.18 18.82
CA ARG A 78 -0.61 4.21 20.13
C ARG A 78 -1.83 3.27 20.20
N LYS A 79 -2.62 3.20 19.13
CA LYS A 79 -3.88 2.43 19.05
C LYS A 79 -3.68 0.93 18.77
N SER A 80 -2.46 0.50 18.44
CA SER A 80 -2.20 -0.85 17.93
C SER A 80 -1.42 -1.79 18.86
N LYS A 81 -1.31 -1.47 20.16
CA LYS A 81 -0.45 -2.22 21.12
C LYS A 81 -0.66 -3.76 21.10
N GLY A 82 -1.91 -4.25 21.01
CA GLY A 82 -2.19 -5.70 20.91
C GLY A 82 -2.12 -6.27 19.48
N LYS A 83 -2.29 -5.41 18.45
CA LYS A 83 -2.20 -5.84 17.04
C LYS A 83 -0.75 -6.09 16.63
N LYS A 84 0.20 -5.38 17.24
CA LYS A 84 1.64 -5.46 16.99
C LYS A 84 2.17 -6.86 17.22
N GLU A 85 1.81 -7.47 18.33
CA GLU A 85 2.31 -8.78 18.73
C GLU A 85 1.84 -9.87 17.77
N VAL A 86 0.56 -9.86 17.40
CA VAL A 86 0.00 -10.86 16.48
C VAL A 86 0.59 -10.73 15.09
N PHE A 87 0.74 -9.49 14.58
CA PHE A 87 1.37 -9.22 13.29
C PHE A 87 2.85 -9.65 13.27
N ALA A 88 3.62 -9.25 14.29
CA ALA A 88 5.03 -9.65 14.43
C ALA A 88 5.20 -11.18 14.47
N ARG A 89 4.34 -11.88 15.22
CA ARG A 89 4.33 -13.35 15.25
C ARG A 89 3.96 -13.96 13.90
N ALA A 90 3.00 -13.36 13.19
CA ALA A 90 2.62 -13.81 11.85
C ALA A 90 3.76 -13.66 10.86
N LEU A 91 4.51 -12.55 10.90
CA LEU A 91 5.72 -12.39 10.10
C LEU A 91 6.87 -13.29 10.57
N GLY A 92 6.81 -13.84 11.79
CA GLY A 92 7.85 -14.75 12.29
C GLY A 92 9.11 -14.02 12.76
N ALA A 93 8.94 -12.80 13.25
CA ALA A 93 10.03 -11.89 13.61
C ALA A 93 10.96 -12.47 14.67
N LYS A 94 12.19 -12.74 14.31
CA LYS A 94 13.31 -12.92 15.27
C LYS A 94 14.65 -12.39 14.78
N GLN A 95 14.76 -11.94 13.53
CA GLN A 95 16.05 -11.44 13.00
C GLN A 95 15.85 -10.08 12.35
N SER A 96 16.60 -9.10 12.81
CA SER A 96 16.74 -7.81 12.13
C SER A 96 17.25 -8.05 10.71
N GLY A 97 16.72 -7.30 9.74
CA GLY A 97 17.11 -7.42 8.33
C GLY A 97 16.37 -8.48 7.54
N THR A 98 15.37 -9.18 8.12
CA THR A 98 14.48 -10.06 7.33
C THR A 98 13.72 -9.25 6.29
N ARG A 99 13.80 -9.66 5.02
CA ARG A 99 13.23 -8.94 3.89
C ARG A 99 11.80 -9.39 3.62
N VAL A 100 10.89 -8.42 3.64
CA VAL A 100 9.46 -8.61 3.39
C VAL A 100 9.08 -7.91 2.09
N LEU A 101 8.36 -8.61 1.22
CA LEU A 101 7.66 -8.01 0.10
C LEU A 101 6.18 -7.88 0.48
N ASP A 102 5.69 -6.64 0.57
CA ASP A 102 4.26 -6.35 0.73
C ASP A 102 3.61 -6.28 -0.65
N LEU A 103 2.76 -7.25 -0.98
CA LEU A 103 2.13 -7.40 -2.30
C LEU A 103 1.00 -6.40 -2.56
N SER A 104 0.61 -5.63 -1.56
CA SER A 104 -0.58 -4.76 -1.57
C SER A 104 -0.39 -3.56 -0.66
N MET A 105 0.62 -2.73 -0.95
CA MET A 105 1.10 -1.71 -0.03
C MET A 105 0.02 -0.69 0.36
N GLY A 106 -0.85 -0.30 -0.57
CA GLY A 106 -2.00 0.57 -0.32
C GLY A 106 -1.61 1.90 0.33
N LEU A 107 -2.04 2.15 1.57
CA LEU A 107 -1.65 3.34 2.34
C LEU A 107 -0.29 3.21 3.05
N GLY A 108 0.40 2.10 2.88
CA GLY A 108 1.71 1.84 3.49
C GLY A 108 1.70 1.58 5.00
N ILE A 109 0.53 1.46 5.63
CA ILE A 109 0.40 1.39 7.08
C ILE A 109 1.07 0.12 7.64
N ASP A 110 0.80 -1.03 7.06
CA ASP A 110 1.37 -2.30 7.53
C ASP A 110 2.85 -2.41 7.17
N ALA A 111 3.28 -1.86 6.02
CA ALA A 111 4.67 -1.76 5.61
C ALA A 111 5.51 -0.93 6.59
N VAL A 112 5.05 0.28 6.93
CA VAL A 112 5.67 1.15 7.95
C VAL A 112 5.70 0.45 9.31
N PHE A 113 4.66 -0.30 9.62
CA PHE A 113 4.60 -1.05 10.85
C PHE A 113 5.64 -2.19 10.89
N ALA A 114 5.80 -2.94 9.80
CA ALA A 114 6.85 -3.96 9.67
C ALA A 114 8.25 -3.33 9.80
N ARG A 115 8.49 -2.18 9.17
CA ARG A 115 9.73 -1.41 9.35
C ARG A 115 10.03 -1.09 10.81
N SER A 116 9.02 -0.63 11.57
CA SER A 116 9.17 -0.35 13.00
C SER A 116 9.50 -1.57 13.88
N LEU A 117 9.33 -2.78 13.34
CA LEU A 117 9.71 -4.04 13.95
C LEU A 117 11.10 -4.54 13.51
N GLY A 118 11.79 -3.78 12.65
CA GLY A 118 13.14 -4.10 12.17
C GLY A 118 13.19 -4.93 10.88
N PHE A 119 12.06 -5.12 10.19
CA PHE A 119 12.05 -5.74 8.86
C PHE A 119 12.55 -4.78 7.79
N GLU A 120 13.18 -5.33 6.75
CA GLU A 120 13.41 -4.61 5.50
C GLU A 120 12.19 -4.81 4.60
N VAL A 121 11.53 -3.71 4.20
CA VAL A 121 10.26 -3.80 3.45
C VAL A 121 10.40 -3.18 2.09
N THR A 122 10.01 -3.94 1.08
CA THR A 122 9.68 -3.47 -0.26
C THR A 122 8.18 -3.67 -0.47
N GLY A 123 7.48 -2.65 -0.94
CA GLY A 123 6.05 -2.74 -1.26
C GLY A 123 5.82 -2.85 -2.76
N LEU A 124 4.70 -3.45 -3.14
CA LEU A 124 4.13 -3.37 -4.48
C LEU A 124 2.84 -2.56 -4.43
N GLU A 125 2.64 -1.73 -5.45
CA GLU A 125 1.39 -1.03 -5.66
C GLU A 125 1.06 -1.03 -7.16
N ARG A 126 -0.13 -1.53 -7.51
CA ARG A 126 -0.55 -1.64 -8.91
C ARG A 126 -1.36 -0.44 -9.40
N ASN A 127 -1.94 0.33 -8.47
CA ASN A 127 -2.64 1.56 -8.83
C ASN A 127 -1.62 2.69 -9.01
N PRO A 128 -1.55 3.33 -10.20
CA PRO A 128 -0.51 4.34 -10.48
C PRO A 128 -0.62 5.57 -9.59
N VAL A 129 -1.83 6.01 -9.22
CA VAL A 129 -2.01 7.17 -8.34
C VAL A 129 -1.51 6.85 -6.93
N MET A 130 -1.88 5.69 -6.39
CA MET A 130 -1.40 5.26 -5.07
C MET A 130 0.11 5.07 -5.05
N TYR A 131 0.67 4.48 -6.12
CA TYR A 131 2.12 4.35 -6.26
C TYR A 131 2.82 5.71 -6.19
N LEU A 132 2.34 6.72 -6.93
CA LEU A 132 2.94 8.06 -6.93
C LEU A 132 2.86 8.72 -5.56
N LEU A 133 1.71 8.63 -4.87
CA LEU A 133 1.53 9.15 -3.51
C LEU A 133 2.46 8.46 -2.50
N LEU A 134 2.55 7.14 -2.55
CA LEU A 134 3.43 6.35 -1.69
C LEU A 134 4.90 6.64 -1.95
N ASN A 135 5.30 6.66 -3.22
CA ASN A 135 6.68 6.92 -3.61
C ASN A 135 7.13 8.29 -3.11
N GLN A 136 6.27 9.31 -3.27
CA GLN A 136 6.55 10.64 -2.74
C GLN A 136 6.65 10.64 -1.21
N ALA A 137 5.73 9.98 -0.51
CA ALA A 137 5.73 9.90 0.95
C ALA A 137 7.00 9.21 1.50
N ILE A 138 7.49 8.16 0.81
CA ILE A 138 8.74 7.47 1.16
C ILE A 138 9.94 8.38 0.98
N HIS A 139 9.97 9.19 -0.09
CA HIS A 139 11.09 10.09 -0.35
C HIS A 139 11.12 11.30 0.59
N GLN A 140 9.96 11.75 1.07
CA GLN A 140 9.84 12.96 1.91
C GLN A 140 9.97 12.69 3.41
N THR A 141 9.72 11.45 3.85
CA THR A 141 9.74 11.17 5.29
C THR A 141 11.12 11.37 5.91
N GLN A 142 11.13 12.00 7.08
CA GLN A 142 12.34 12.19 7.89
C GLN A 142 12.59 11.04 8.87
N ARG A 143 11.77 10.00 8.83
CA ARG A 143 11.85 8.86 9.74
C ARG A 143 13.01 7.94 9.37
N GLU A 144 13.96 7.80 10.30
CA GLU A 144 15.13 6.93 10.13
C GLU A 144 14.75 5.45 9.94
N ASP A 145 13.69 4.99 10.62
CA ASP A 145 13.22 3.60 10.51
C ASP A 145 12.60 3.28 9.13
N LEU A 146 12.29 4.28 8.32
CA LEU A 146 11.80 4.11 6.95
C LEU A 146 12.87 4.24 5.88
N GLN A 147 14.10 4.60 6.25
CA GLN A 147 15.19 4.66 5.29
C GLN A 147 15.41 3.30 4.61
N GLY A 148 15.53 3.32 3.28
CA GLY A 148 15.66 2.11 2.46
C GLY A 148 14.35 1.37 2.17
N MET A 149 13.19 1.80 2.72
CA MET A 149 11.89 1.31 2.26
C MET A 149 11.69 1.72 0.81
N LYS A 150 11.08 0.84 0.02
CA LYS A 150 10.83 1.08 -1.42
C LYS A 150 9.41 0.68 -1.76
N VAL A 151 8.86 1.30 -2.79
CA VAL A 151 7.66 0.85 -3.47
C VAL A 151 7.97 0.61 -4.94
N LEU A 152 7.51 -0.51 -5.49
CA LEU A 152 7.61 -0.86 -6.90
C LEU A 152 6.21 -0.72 -7.51
N PHE A 153 6.16 -0.19 -8.71
CA PHE A 153 4.92 -0.11 -9.49
C PHE A 153 4.69 -1.38 -10.27
N GLY A 154 3.52 -1.96 -10.17
CA GLY A 154 3.07 -3.04 -11.03
C GLY A 154 2.33 -4.17 -10.32
N ASP A 155 1.85 -5.12 -11.13
CA ASP A 155 1.25 -6.37 -10.66
C ASP A 155 2.35 -7.41 -10.43
N ILE A 156 2.25 -8.17 -9.34
CA ILE A 156 3.25 -9.18 -8.95
C ILE A 156 3.50 -10.22 -10.06
N ARG A 157 2.44 -10.64 -10.77
CA ARG A 157 2.54 -11.64 -11.84
C ARG A 157 3.38 -11.12 -12.98
N THR A 158 3.06 -9.91 -13.46
CA THR A 158 3.80 -9.26 -14.55
C THR A 158 5.27 -9.01 -14.19
N LEU A 159 5.54 -8.55 -12.96
CA LEU A 159 6.91 -8.26 -12.53
C LEU A 159 7.76 -9.53 -12.40
N VAL A 160 7.19 -10.62 -11.92
CA VAL A 160 7.90 -11.91 -11.80
C VAL A 160 8.10 -12.55 -13.16
N GLU A 161 7.06 -12.63 -13.99
CA GLU A 161 7.12 -13.24 -15.33
C GLU A 161 8.06 -12.50 -16.28
N SER A 162 8.15 -11.18 -16.15
CA SER A 162 9.11 -10.37 -16.95
C SER A 162 10.54 -10.41 -16.41
N GLY A 163 10.79 -11.05 -15.27
CA GLY A 163 12.10 -11.06 -14.61
C GLY A 163 12.49 -9.76 -13.91
N ASN A 164 11.57 -8.78 -13.85
CA ASN A 164 11.82 -7.50 -13.17
C ASN A 164 11.77 -7.61 -11.64
N LEU A 165 11.23 -8.70 -11.11
CA LEU A 165 11.20 -8.99 -9.69
C LEU A 165 11.57 -10.46 -9.43
N ASN A 166 12.63 -10.67 -8.66
CA ASN A 166 13.01 -12.00 -8.17
C ASN A 166 12.51 -12.18 -6.74
N LEU A 167 11.63 -13.17 -6.52
CA LEU A 167 11.08 -13.46 -5.20
C LEU A 167 12.09 -14.07 -4.23
N ASP A 168 13.16 -14.70 -4.70
CA ASP A 168 14.23 -15.27 -3.87
C ASP A 168 15.00 -14.22 -3.04
N GLN A 169 14.80 -12.95 -3.38
CA GLN A 169 15.35 -11.84 -2.59
C GLN A 169 14.63 -11.63 -1.25
N PHE A 170 13.47 -12.27 -1.03
CA PHE A 170 12.64 -12.08 0.15
C PHE A 170 12.49 -13.37 0.94
N GLU A 171 12.37 -13.25 2.25
CA GLU A 171 12.07 -14.35 3.15
C GLU A 171 10.56 -14.46 3.42
N ILE A 172 9.82 -13.35 3.25
CA ILE A 172 8.40 -13.25 3.58
C ILE A 172 7.67 -12.49 2.48
N LEU A 173 6.53 -13.03 2.04
CA LEU A 173 5.53 -12.28 1.29
C LEU A 173 4.37 -11.94 2.24
N TYR A 174 3.98 -10.68 2.27
CA TYR A 174 2.82 -10.19 3.01
C TYR A 174 1.74 -9.75 2.04
N PHE A 175 0.48 -10.09 2.30
CA PHE A 175 -0.63 -9.77 1.42
C PHE A 175 -1.87 -9.35 2.22
N ASP A 176 -2.34 -8.12 2.03
CA ASP A 176 -3.59 -7.59 2.59
C ASP A 176 -4.54 -7.16 1.47
N PRO A 177 -5.13 -8.12 0.73
CA PRO A 177 -6.01 -7.78 -0.38
C PRO A 177 -7.22 -7.01 0.11
N MET A 178 -7.71 -6.08 -0.72
CA MET A 178 -8.93 -5.34 -0.46
C MET A 178 -10.14 -6.27 -0.50
N TYR A 179 -10.82 -6.41 0.63
CA TYR A 179 -12.04 -7.22 0.71
C TYR A 179 -13.28 -6.43 0.31
N PRO A 180 -14.24 -7.08 -0.36
CA PRO A 180 -15.55 -6.50 -0.58
C PRO A 180 -16.18 -6.05 0.74
N GLU A 181 -16.89 -4.94 0.72
CA GLU A 181 -17.58 -4.47 1.92
C GLU A 181 -18.65 -5.47 2.38
N VAL A 182 -18.63 -5.79 3.66
CA VAL A 182 -19.80 -6.42 4.29
C VAL A 182 -20.86 -5.33 4.45
N LYS A 183 -21.95 -5.42 3.70
CA LYS A 183 -23.05 -4.42 3.60
C LYS A 183 -23.72 -4.03 4.94
N ASN A 184 -23.31 -4.58 6.08
CA ASN A 184 -23.98 -4.41 7.38
C ASN A 184 -23.12 -3.70 8.43
N LYS A 185 -22.15 -2.84 8.06
CA LYS A 185 -21.46 -2.02 9.04
C LYS A 185 -22.21 -0.71 9.28
N SER A 186 -22.62 -0.48 10.52
CA SER A 186 -23.33 0.73 10.97
C SER A 186 -22.46 2.01 10.95
N ALA A 187 -21.17 1.92 10.68
CA ALA A 187 -20.25 3.05 10.62
C ALA A 187 -19.55 3.09 9.26
N LEU A 188 -19.57 4.26 8.62
CA LEU A 188 -18.79 4.52 7.41
C LEU A 188 -17.29 4.35 7.69
N PRO A 189 -16.51 3.83 6.74
CA PRO A 189 -15.05 3.84 6.82
C PRO A 189 -14.52 5.26 7.02
N ARG A 190 -13.29 5.40 7.53
CA ARG A 190 -12.61 6.70 7.57
C ARG A 190 -12.56 7.31 6.17
N LYS A 191 -12.55 8.64 6.09
CA LYS A 191 -12.59 9.39 4.82
C LYS A 191 -11.51 8.93 3.84
N GLU A 192 -10.30 8.73 4.33
CA GLU A 192 -9.16 8.23 3.54
C GLU A 192 -9.44 6.85 2.93
N MET A 193 -10.07 5.96 3.71
CA MET A 193 -10.43 4.63 3.23
C MET A 193 -11.58 4.64 2.22
N GLN A 194 -12.44 5.65 2.24
CA GLN A 194 -13.50 5.80 1.23
C GLN A 194 -12.89 6.16 -0.13
N ILE A 195 -11.98 7.15 -0.16
CA ILE A 195 -11.25 7.53 -1.37
C ILE A 195 -10.42 6.35 -1.88
N PHE A 196 -9.64 5.73 -0.99
CA PHE A 196 -8.79 4.60 -1.33
C PHE A 196 -9.58 3.48 -2.02
N ARG A 197 -10.73 3.09 -1.47
CA ARG A 197 -11.59 2.08 -2.06
C ARG A 197 -12.22 2.50 -3.37
N ALA A 198 -12.64 3.75 -3.49
CA ALA A 198 -13.22 4.27 -4.73
C ALA A 198 -12.18 4.31 -5.86
N LEU A 199 -10.90 4.58 -5.52
CA LEU A 199 -9.81 4.62 -6.49
C LEU A 199 -9.34 3.22 -6.95
N ILE A 200 -9.24 2.28 -6.01
CA ILE A 200 -8.64 0.95 -6.27
C ILE A 200 -9.72 -0.07 -6.69
N GLY A 201 -10.95 0.12 -6.23
CA GLY A 201 -11.99 -0.91 -6.34
C GLY A 201 -11.75 -2.08 -5.38
N GLY A 202 -12.07 -3.27 -5.80
CA GLY A 202 -11.82 -4.51 -5.04
C GLY A 202 -10.74 -5.37 -5.70
N ASP A 203 -10.05 -6.16 -4.89
CA ASP A 203 -9.09 -7.17 -5.37
C ASP A 203 -9.82 -8.47 -5.69
N GLY A 204 -10.61 -8.45 -6.78
CA GLY A 204 -11.36 -9.61 -7.24
C GLY A 204 -10.48 -10.81 -7.60
N ASP A 205 -9.21 -10.55 -7.93
CA ASP A 205 -8.18 -11.51 -8.33
C ASP A 205 -7.25 -11.96 -7.19
N SER A 206 -7.63 -11.65 -5.94
CA SER A 206 -6.75 -11.94 -4.79
C SER A 206 -6.46 -13.43 -4.59
N ARG A 207 -7.38 -14.31 -4.99
CA ARG A 207 -7.17 -15.77 -4.94
C ARG A 207 -6.13 -16.22 -5.98
N GLU A 208 -6.20 -15.70 -7.18
CA GLU A 208 -5.27 -15.94 -8.27
C GLU A 208 -3.87 -15.42 -7.93
N VAL A 209 -3.79 -14.23 -7.31
CA VAL A 209 -2.53 -13.68 -6.80
C VAL A 209 -1.91 -14.60 -5.76
N LEU A 210 -2.69 -15.07 -4.77
CA LEU A 210 -2.17 -16.00 -3.76
C LEU A 210 -1.70 -17.32 -4.40
N GLN A 211 -2.46 -17.87 -5.34
CA GLN A 211 -2.10 -19.09 -6.05
C GLN A 211 -0.81 -18.91 -6.84
N PHE A 212 -0.67 -17.79 -7.55
CA PHE A 212 0.53 -17.45 -8.29
C PHE A 212 1.76 -17.38 -7.39
N VAL A 213 1.70 -16.63 -6.29
CA VAL A 213 2.87 -16.49 -5.42
C VAL A 213 3.21 -17.80 -4.70
N ARG A 214 2.24 -18.67 -4.41
CA ARG A 214 2.49 -20.01 -3.86
C ARG A 214 3.27 -20.90 -4.82
N SER A 215 3.06 -20.78 -6.11
CA SER A 215 3.78 -21.56 -7.12
C SER A 215 5.16 -21.02 -7.46
N HIS A 216 5.46 -19.74 -7.14
CA HIS A 216 6.71 -19.06 -7.51
C HIS A 216 7.60 -18.72 -6.30
N PHE A 217 7.18 -19.02 -5.09
CA PHE A 217 7.91 -18.67 -3.87
C PHE A 217 7.86 -19.81 -2.87
N SER A 218 8.99 -20.18 -2.29
CA SER A 218 9.09 -21.29 -1.34
C SER A 218 9.05 -20.87 0.13
N GLY A 219 9.09 -19.54 0.40
CA GLY A 219 9.17 -18.98 1.75
C GLY A 219 7.82 -18.84 2.46
N ARG A 220 7.80 -17.95 3.43
CA ARG A 220 6.62 -17.65 4.25
C ARG A 220 5.70 -16.69 3.53
N ILE A 221 4.42 -17.05 3.40
CA ILE A 221 3.38 -16.17 2.84
C ILE A 221 2.35 -15.89 3.94
N VAL A 222 2.15 -14.63 4.27
CA VAL A 222 1.23 -14.16 5.32
C VAL A 222 0.11 -13.36 4.69
N VAL A 223 -1.11 -13.83 4.83
CA VAL A 223 -2.31 -13.18 4.28
C VAL A 223 -3.15 -12.62 5.41
N LYS A 224 -3.39 -11.31 5.40
CA LYS A 224 -4.28 -10.67 6.35
C LYS A 224 -5.73 -10.85 5.92
N ARG A 225 -6.59 -11.23 6.88
CA ARG A 225 -8.01 -11.47 6.66
C ARG A 225 -8.85 -10.84 7.76
N PRO A 226 -10.06 -10.36 7.46
CA PRO A 226 -11.07 -10.16 8.51
C PRO A 226 -11.27 -11.45 9.30
N LEU A 227 -11.47 -11.35 10.62
CA LEU A 227 -11.50 -12.52 11.52
C LEU A 227 -12.49 -13.61 11.08
N LYS A 228 -13.64 -13.19 10.53
CA LYS A 228 -14.75 -14.08 10.11
C LYS A 228 -14.81 -14.31 8.59
N ALA A 229 -13.85 -13.79 7.82
CA ALA A 229 -13.85 -14.00 6.38
C ALA A 229 -13.53 -15.46 6.02
N GLU A 230 -14.01 -15.91 4.87
CA GLU A 230 -13.59 -17.19 4.30
C GLU A 230 -12.08 -17.19 4.01
N ASP A 231 -11.50 -18.36 3.89
CA ASP A 231 -10.09 -18.50 3.53
C ASP A 231 -9.89 -18.04 2.09
N LEU A 232 -8.78 -17.33 1.85
CA LEU A 232 -8.44 -16.89 0.50
C LEU A 232 -7.93 -18.07 -0.34
N GLY A 233 -7.06 -18.88 0.26
CA GLY A 233 -6.52 -20.09 -0.33
C GLY A 233 -6.85 -21.31 0.51
N GLU A 234 -6.58 -22.49 -0.05
CA GLU A 234 -6.76 -23.74 0.66
C GLU A 234 -5.65 -23.96 1.69
N ASN A 235 -6.04 -24.55 2.83
CA ASN A 235 -5.13 -25.08 3.83
C ASN A 235 -4.04 -24.11 4.33
N PRO A 236 -4.39 -23.01 4.99
CA PRO A 236 -3.37 -22.27 5.72
C PRO A 236 -2.75 -23.19 6.78
N ILE A 237 -1.42 -23.18 6.86
CA ILE A 237 -0.67 -24.06 7.80
C ILE A 237 -0.81 -23.58 9.26
N HIS A 238 -1.14 -22.29 9.45
CA HIS A 238 -1.41 -21.71 10.76
C HIS A 238 -2.26 -20.45 10.64
N ARG A 239 -2.95 -20.06 11.73
CA ARG A 239 -3.69 -18.79 11.83
C ARG A 239 -3.31 -18.07 13.10
N PHE A 240 -2.87 -16.84 12.94
CA PHE A 240 -2.60 -15.93 14.05
C PHE A 240 -3.82 -15.04 14.26
N LEU A 241 -4.56 -15.28 15.34
CA LEU A 241 -5.84 -14.59 15.58
C LEU A 241 -5.60 -13.27 16.33
N GLY A 242 -6.07 -12.17 15.75
CA GLY A 242 -6.20 -10.89 16.42
C GLY A 242 -7.64 -10.63 16.88
N THR A 243 -7.95 -9.39 17.26
CA THR A 243 -9.30 -9.01 17.73
C THR A 243 -10.30 -8.78 16.57
N THR A 244 -9.85 -8.23 15.46
CA THR A 244 -10.69 -7.85 14.31
C THR A 244 -10.20 -8.47 13.00
N VAL A 245 -8.94 -8.85 12.97
CA VAL A 245 -8.27 -9.48 11.83
C VAL A 245 -7.55 -10.74 12.28
N ARG A 246 -7.28 -11.62 11.35
CA ARG A 246 -6.36 -12.73 11.49
C ARG A 246 -5.31 -12.68 10.39
N TYR A 247 -4.22 -13.41 10.60
CA TYR A 247 -3.18 -13.60 9.59
C TYR A 247 -3.09 -15.10 9.29
N ASP A 248 -3.44 -15.46 8.08
CA ASP A 248 -3.38 -16.83 7.59
C ASP A 248 -1.97 -17.06 7.02
N LEU A 249 -1.29 -18.08 7.52
CA LEU A 249 0.05 -18.44 7.10
C LEU A 249 -0.03 -19.55 6.05
N TYR A 250 0.60 -19.31 4.91
CA TYR A 250 0.80 -20.30 3.86
C TYR A 250 2.29 -20.53 3.62
N ARG A 251 2.60 -21.63 2.99
CA ARG A 251 3.91 -21.93 2.44
C ARG A 251 3.78 -22.03 0.93
N GLY A 252 4.78 -21.55 0.22
CA GLY A 252 4.89 -21.74 -1.21
C GLY A 252 5.60 -23.03 -1.58
N GLY A 253 5.80 -23.27 -2.90
CA GLY A 253 6.47 -24.47 -3.39
C GLY A 253 5.59 -25.72 -3.43
N ILE A 254 4.25 -25.55 -3.47
CA ILE A 254 3.27 -26.65 -3.57
C ILE A 254 2.50 -26.50 -4.88
#